data_b46a12a379d858f3fd46069e9a3cb6ff
#
_entry.id   b46a12a379d858f3fd46069e9a3cb6ff
#
_cell.length_a   1.000
_cell.length_b   1.000
_cell.length_c   1.000
_cell.angle_alpha   90.00
_cell.angle_beta   90.00
_cell.angle_gamma   90.00
#
_symmetry.space_group_name_H-M   'P 1'
#
loop_
_entity.id
_entity.type
_entity.pdbx_description
1 polymer ?
#
loop_
_entity_poly.entity_id
_entity_poly.type
_entity_poly.pdbx_seq_one_letter_code
_entity_poly.pdbx_strand_id
1 'polypeptide(L)'
;MADGHSNLGLEKRQPDAALNVTSVTLGQDLSTISAEGDMAGYGKVYVTYHLTYDVERTSGIVEGQGRGFTAEGYASGRFQGIWELVEGVIVMRNVVSINNGTVNLDVIEFNPLTRSLIVQAYILK
;
A
#
# COMPACT_ATOMS: atom_id res chain seq x y z
N MET A 1 2.95 11.53 15.32
CA MET A 1 1.54 11.76 15.49
C MET A 1 0.83 10.44 15.73
N ALA A 2 -0.20 10.49 16.52
CA ALA A 2 -0.96 9.31 16.77
C ALA A 2 -1.64 8.85 15.47
N ASP A 3 -1.46 7.61 15.18
CA ASP A 3 -2.10 7.00 14.05
C ASP A 3 -3.57 6.78 14.41
N GLY A 4 -4.50 7.40 13.66
CA GLY A 4 -5.93 7.20 13.86
C GLY A 4 -6.37 5.75 13.74
N HIS A 5 -5.56 4.91 13.11
CA HIS A 5 -5.88 3.51 12.90
C HIS A 5 -5.71 2.69 14.18
N SER A 6 -4.91 3.17 15.14
CA SER A 6 -4.77 2.47 16.42
C SER A 6 -6.08 2.47 17.20
N ASN A 7 -7.02 3.39 16.89
CA ASN A 7 -8.34 3.42 17.52
C ASN A 7 -9.19 2.19 17.15
N LEU A 8 -8.84 1.49 16.09
CA LEU A 8 -9.52 0.27 15.69
C LEU A 8 -9.05 -0.96 16.48
N GLY A 9 -8.03 -0.80 17.32
CA GLY A 9 -7.48 -1.91 18.11
C GLY A 9 -6.73 -2.95 17.30
N LEU A 10 -6.31 -2.62 16.09
CA LEU A 10 -5.58 -3.55 15.24
C LEU A 10 -4.11 -3.58 15.62
N GLU A 11 -3.52 -4.77 15.58
CA GLU A 11 -2.10 -4.95 15.83
C GLU A 11 -1.32 -4.90 14.54
N LYS A 12 -0.11 -4.38 14.60
CA LYS A 12 0.77 -4.40 13.45
C LYS A 12 1.26 -5.80 13.17
N ARG A 13 1.25 -6.19 11.88
CA ARG A 13 1.80 -7.46 11.43
C ARG A 13 3.31 -7.46 11.50
N GLN A 14 3.91 -6.30 11.20
CA GLN A 14 5.35 -6.12 11.10
C GLN A 14 5.68 -4.64 11.23
N PRO A 15 6.97 -4.29 11.36
CA PRO A 15 7.37 -2.88 11.35
C PRO A 15 6.99 -2.20 10.05
N ASP A 16 6.81 -0.89 10.10
CA ASP A 16 6.53 -0.08 8.92
C ASP A 16 7.63 -0.27 7.88
N ALA A 17 7.25 -0.33 6.62
CA ALA A 17 8.20 -0.48 5.52
C ALA A 17 8.25 0.80 4.71
N ALA A 18 9.47 1.23 4.36
CA ALA A 18 9.69 2.35 3.47
C ALA A 18 10.08 1.78 2.10
N LEU A 19 9.26 2.02 1.09
CA LEU A 19 9.51 1.55 -0.26
C LEU A 19 9.91 2.72 -1.15
N ASN A 20 10.67 2.42 -2.21
CA ASN A 20 11.07 3.40 -3.21
C ASN A 20 10.08 3.35 -4.37
N VAL A 21 9.48 4.48 -4.70
CA VAL A 21 8.62 4.58 -5.87
C VAL A 21 9.50 4.58 -7.12
N THR A 22 9.28 3.61 -7.98
CA THR A 22 10.07 3.42 -9.20
C THR A 22 9.41 4.06 -10.42
N SER A 23 8.10 4.18 -10.43
CA SER A 23 7.41 4.87 -11.51
C SER A 23 6.05 5.38 -11.05
N VAL A 24 5.63 6.48 -11.66
CA VAL A 24 4.29 7.03 -11.54
C VAL A 24 3.81 7.31 -12.95
N THR A 25 2.75 6.64 -13.35
CA THR A 25 2.15 6.83 -14.66
C THR A 25 0.79 7.46 -14.47
N LEU A 26 0.66 8.72 -14.89
CA LEU A 26 -0.59 9.45 -14.76
C LEU A 26 -1.47 9.17 -15.96
N GLY A 27 -2.72 8.82 -15.70
CA GLY A 27 -3.74 8.67 -16.72
C GLY A 27 -4.95 9.52 -16.38
N GLN A 28 -5.84 9.67 -17.34
CA GLN A 28 -7.04 10.46 -17.12
C GLN A 28 -8.02 9.75 -16.19
N ASP A 29 -8.17 8.45 -16.36
CA ASP A 29 -9.13 7.66 -15.59
C ASP A 29 -8.45 6.70 -14.62
N LEU A 30 -7.19 6.40 -14.84
CA LEU A 30 -6.42 5.47 -14.03
C LEU A 30 -4.96 5.93 -13.96
N SER A 31 -4.44 6.00 -12.75
CA SER A 31 -3.02 6.25 -12.53
C SER A 31 -2.38 5.05 -11.86
N THR A 32 -1.11 4.82 -12.12
CA THR A 32 -0.38 3.65 -11.62
C THR A 32 0.87 4.10 -10.88
N ILE A 33 1.06 3.59 -9.68
CA ILE A 33 2.25 3.81 -8.87
C ILE A 33 2.91 2.46 -8.66
N SER A 34 4.19 2.36 -9.00
CA SER A 34 4.98 1.15 -8.75
C SER A 34 6.08 1.47 -7.75
N ALA A 35 6.33 0.53 -6.84
CA ALA A 35 7.32 0.72 -5.78
C ALA A 35 8.02 -0.60 -5.48
N GLU A 36 9.20 -0.50 -4.86
CA GLU A 36 9.95 -1.67 -4.46
C GLU A 36 10.78 -1.36 -3.21
N GLY A 37 11.13 -2.41 -2.48
CA GLY A 37 11.95 -2.28 -1.28
C GLY A 37 11.91 -3.54 -0.44
N ASP A 38 12.45 -3.45 0.76
CA ASP A 38 12.46 -4.57 1.68
C ASP A 38 11.33 -4.44 2.68
N MET A 39 10.67 -5.56 2.96
CA MET A 39 9.58 -5.59 3.92
C MET A 39 9.75 -6.81 4.82
N ALA A 40 9.77 -6.57 6.14
CA ALA A 40 9.96 -7.66 7.11
C ALA A 40 8.91 -8.75 6.90
N GLY A 41 9.34 -10.01 6.88
CA GLY A 41 8.46 -11.15 6.66
C GLY A 41 8.20 -11.49 5.21
N TYR A 42 8.44 -10.56 4.28
CA TYR A 42 8.17 -10.78 2.86
C TYR A 42 9.40 -10.66 1.97
N GLY A 43 10.51 -10.14 2.51
CA GLY A 43 11.75 -10.02 1.76
C GLY A 43 11.77 -8.84 0.80
N LYS A 44 12.25 -9.05 -0.40
CA LYS A 44 12.27 -8.02 -1.44
C LYS A 44 10.88 -7.94 -2.06
N VAL A 45 10.27 -6.78 -1.96
CA VAL A 45 8.88 -6.56 -2.37
C VAL A 45 8.81 -5.67 -3.60
N TYR A 46 7.95 -6.07 -4.53
CA TYR A 46 7.54 -5.27 -5.67
C TYR A 46 6.03 -5.10 -5.61
N VAL A 47 5.54 -3.89 -5.76
CA VAL A 47 4.11 -3.61 -5.62
C VAL A 47 3.66 -2.59 -6.65
N THR A 48 2.44 -2.77 -7.14
CA THR A 48 1.81 -1.85 -8.09
C THR A 48 0.42 -1.48 -7.60
N TYR A 49 0.16 -0.17 -7.53
CA TYR A 49 -1.12 0.40 -7.13
C TYR A 49 -1.78 1.05 -8.34
N HIS A 50 -3.04 0.70 -8.58
CA HIS A 50 -3.86 1.30 -9.64
C HIS A 50 -4.95 2.14 -8.97
N LEU A 51 -4.94 3.45 -9.23
CA LEU A 51 -5.84 4.41 -8.61
C LEU A 51 -6.81 4.95 -9.64
N THR A 52 -8.10 4.79 -9.40
CA THR A 52 -9.14 5.45 -10.18
C THR A 52 -9.57 6.73 -9.48
N TYR A 53 -10.34 7.56 -10.14
CA TYR A 53 -10.69 8.88 -9.64
C TYR A 53 -12.19 9.01 -9.45
N ASP A 54 -12.59 9.67 -8.36
CA ASP A 54 -13.95 10.13 -8.18
C ASP A 54 -14.17 11.45 -8.94
N VAL A 55 -15.36 12.04 -8.80
CA VAL A 55 -15.70 13.28 -9.49
C VAL A 55 -14.78 14.42 -9.11
N GLU A 56 -14.41 14.50 -7.84
CA GLU A 56 -13.53 15.57 -7.35
C GLU A 56 -12.06 15.33 -7.71
N ARG A 57 -11.71 14.11 -8.11
CA ARG A 57 -10.35 13.70 -8.48
C ARG A 57 -9.35 13.78 -7.32
N THR A 58 -9.83 13.80 -6.09
CA THR A 58 -9.00 13.82 -4.88
C THR A 58 -9.17 12.56 -4.03
N SER A 59 -9.95 11.61 -4.54
CA SER A 59 -10.15 10.31 -3.90
C SER A 59 -10.59 9.30 -4.96
N GLY A 60 -10.74 8.07 -4.57
CA GLY A 60 -11.21 7.02 -5.47
C GLY A 60 -10.95 5.64 -4.94
N ILE A 61 -10.98 4.68 -5.84
CA ILE A 61 -10.73 3.27 -5.56
C ILE A 61 -9.29 2.95 -5.90
N VAL A 62 -8.67 2.08 -5.11
CA VAL A 62 -7.34 1.56 -5.43
C VAL A 62 -7.41 0.03 -5.45
N GLU A 63 -6.71 -0.56 -6.39
CA GLU A 63 -6.49 -2.00 -6.43
C GLU A 63 -5.09 -2.28 -6.94
N GLY A 64 -4.60 -3.48 -6.70
CA GLY A 64 -3.29 -3.85 -7.18
C GLY A 64 -2.81 -5.16 -6.60
N GLN A 65 -1.51 -5.36 -6.73
CA GLN A 65 -0.88 -6.59 -6.27
C GLN A 65 0.58 -6.35 -5.93
N GLY A 66 1.09 -7.25 -5.10
CA GLY A 66 2.49 -7.23 -4.71
C GLY A 66 3.07 -8.64 -4.68
N ARG A 67 4.39 -8.69 -4.75
CA ARG A 67 5.16 -9.92 -4.61
C ARG A 67 6.32 -9.67 -3.69
N GLY A 68 6.59 -10.62 -2.80
CA GLY A 68 7.77 -10.60 -1.95
C GLY A 68 8.60 -11.83 -2.19
N PHE A 69 9.91 -11.68 -2.24
CA PHE A 69 10.84 -12.78 -2.54
C PHE A 69 11.87 -12.92 -1.44
N THR A 70 12.04 -14.15 -0.97
CA THR A 70 13.10 -14.53 -0.03
C THR A 70 13.86 -15.71 -0.63
N ALA A 71 14.94 -16.13 0.05
CA ALA A 71 15.71 -17.29 -0.39
C ALA A 71 14.87 -18.58 -0.34
N GLU A 72 13.84 -18.63 0.52
CA GLU A 72 12.99 -19.81 0.69
C GLU A 72 11.78 -19.84 -0.23
N GLY A 73 11.50 -18.74 -0.96
CA GLY A 73 10.31 -18.72 -1.81
C GLY A 73 9.74 -17.31 -1.98
N TYR A 74 8.44 -17.26 -2.19
CA TYR A 74 7.81 -15.96 -2.39
C TYR A 74 6.42 -15.90 -1.74
N ALA A 75 6.00 -14.68 -1.48
CA ALA A 75 4.64 -14.36 -1.08
C ALA A 75 3.98 -13.52 -2.16
N SER A 76 2.67 -13.67 -2.35
CA SER A 76 1.92 -12.81 -3.25
C SER A 76 0.68 -12.29 -2.54
N GLY A 77 0.35 -11.04 -2.82
CA GLY A 77 -0.83 -10.40 -2.26
C GLY A 77 -1.59 -9.64 -3.33
N ARG A 78 -2.91 -9.63 -3.18
CA ARG A 78 -3.79 -8.76 -3.97
C ARG A 78 -4.53 -7.89 -3.00
N PHE A 79 -4.84 -6.69 -3.44
CA PHE A 79 -5.52 -5.77 -2.56
C PHE A 79 -6.50 -4.88 -3.32
N GLN A 80 -7.45 -4.36 -2.55
CA GLN A 80 -8.34 -3.31 -3.01
C GLN A 80 -8.71 -2.45 -1.81
N GLY A 81 -9.02 -1.21 -2.08
CA GLY A 81 -9.37 -0.27 -1.04
C GLY A 81 -9.72 1.09 -1.62
N ILE A 82 -9.44 2.10 -0.83
CA ILE A 82 -9.75 3.48 -1.19
C ILE A 82 -8.50 4.32 -1.00
N TRP A 83 -8.44 5.42 -1.74
CA TRP A 83 -7.39 6.41 -1.56
C TRP A 83 -8.00 7.80 -1.46
N GLU A 84 -7.27 8.69 -0.81
CA GLU A 84 -7.65 10.10 -0.73
C GLU A 84 -6.40 10.96 -0.66
N LEU A 85 -6.54 12.20 -1.13
CA LEU A 85 -5.48 13.20 -1.03
C LEU A 85 -5.70 13.98 0.26
N VAL A 86 -4.72 13.93 1.17
CA VAL A 86 -4.78 14.60 2.45
C VAL A 86 -3.54 15.48 2.60
N GLU A 87 -3.74 16.80 2.51
CA GLU A 87 -2.66 17.77 2.66
C GLU A 87 -1.44 17.45 1.79
N GLY A 88 -1.71 17.10 0.53
CA GLY A 88 -0.66 16.83 -0.45
C GLY A 88 -0.10 15.41 -0.40
N VAL A 89 -0.59 14.56 0.49
CA VAL A 89 -0.17 13.16 0.61
C VAL A 89 -1.30 12.25 0.17
N ILE A 90 -0.97 11.26 -0.63
CA ILE A 90 -1.95 10.24 -1.04
C ILE A 90 -1.96 9.16 0.04
N VAL A 91 -3.12 8.98 0.68
CA VAL A 91 -3.32 7.97 1.71
C VAL A 91 -4.20 6.87 1.15
N MET A 92 -3.70 5.64 1.19
CA MET A 92 -4.45 4.47 0.72
C MET A 92 -4.74 3.56 1.91
N ARG A 93 -5.94 2.98 1.92
CA ARG A 93 -6.33 2.00 2.94
C ARG A 93 -6.85 0.77 2.21
N ASN A 94 -6.05 -0.29 2.23
CA ASN A 94 -6.27 -1.47 1.42
C ASN A 94 -6.43 -2.73 2.26
N VAL A 95 -7.37 -3.58 1.87
CA VAL A 95 -7.46 -4.94 2.40
C VAL A 95 -6.61 -5.82 1.50
N VAL A 96 -5.61 -6.47 2.07
CA VAL A 96 -4.62 -7.26 1.35
C VAL A 96 -4.79 -8.73 1.69
N SER A 97 -5.05 -9.54 0.67
CA SER A 97 -5.14 -11.01 0.82
C SER A 97 -3.83 -11.63 0.37
N ILE A 98 -3.19 -12.37 1.24
CA ILE A 98 -1.87 -12.97 0.99
C ILE A 98 -2.04 -14.46 0.74
N ASN A 99 -1.20 -15.02 -0.11
CA ASN A 99 -1.33 -16.40 -0.57
C ASN A 99 -1.16 -17.45 0.53
N ASN A 100 -0.68 -17.07 1.72
CA ASN A 100 -0.62 -17.97 2.87
C ASN A 100 -1.92 -17.98 3.70
N GLY A 101 -2.95 -17.26 3.27
CA GLY A 101 -4.24 -17.20 3.95
C GLY A 101 -4.38 -16.06 4.95
N THR A 102 -3.34 -15.27 5.18
CA THR A 102 -3.44 -14.10 6.06
C THR A 102 -4.04 -12.92 5.31
N VAL A 103 -4.62 -11.99 6.09
CA VAL A 103 -5.24 -10.78 5.55
C VAL A 103 -4.78 -9.59 6.37
N ASN A 104 -4.32 -8.57 5.68
CA ASN A 104 -3.88 -7.33 6.32
C ASN A 104 -4.78 -6.16 5.95
N LEU A 105 -4.85 -5.17 6.82
CA LEU A 105 -5.23 -3.82 6.46
C LEU A 105 -3.93 -3.03 6.31
N ASP A 106 -3.64 -2.60 5.10
CA ASP A 106 -2.47 -1.77 4.85
C ASP A 106 -2.89 -0.32 4.76
N VAL A 107 -2.18 0.54 5.47
CA VAL A 107 -2.30 1.99 5.35
C VAL A 107 -1.03 2.47 4.69
N ILE A 108 -1.17 3.10 3.54
CA ILE A 108 -0.04 3.51 2.73
C ILE A 108 -0.08 5.03 2.59
N GLU A 109 1.05 5.68 2.80
CA GLU A 109 1.20 7.11 2.59
C GLU A 109 2.25 7.33 1.52
N PHE A 110 1.83 7.93 0.42
CA PHE A 110 2.72 8.31 -0.67
C PHE A 110 2.82 9.82 -0.76
N ASN A 111 4.03 10.35 -0.58
CA ASN A 111 4.29 11.77 -0.70
C ASN A 111 4.86 12.03 -2.11
N PRO A 112 4.11 12.69 -3.00
CA PRO A 112 4.57 12.92 -4.38
C PRO A 112 5.79 13.83 -4.47
N LEU A 113 6.01 14.71 -3.49
CA LEU A 113 7.15 15.63 -3.52
C LEU A 113 8.47 14.90 -3.26
N THR A 114 8.47 13.96 -2.34
CA THR A 114 9.69 13.25 -1.94
C THR A 114 9.78 11.87 -2.56
N ARG A 115 8.68 11.38 -3.14
CA ARG A 115 8.53 10.01 -3.66
C ARG A 115 8.68 8.95 -2.57
N SER A 116 8.52 9.32 -1.31
CA SER A 116 8.53 8.35 -0.22
C SER A 116 7.18 7.64 -0.16
N LEU A 117 7.22 6.34 0.09
CA LEU A 117 6.03 5.53 0.24
C LEU A 117 6.21 4.65 1.46
N ILE A 118 5.34 4.84 2.46
CA ILE A 118 5.41 4.12 3.73
C ILE A 118 4.21 3.19 3.82
N VAL A 119 4.45 1.94 4.18
CA VAL A 119 3.40 0.94 4.36
C VAL A 119 3.32 0.55 5.82
N GLN A 120 2.13 0.72 6.41
CA GLN A 120 1.81 0.22 7.74
C GLN A 120 0.85 -0.95 7.57
N ALA A 121 1.26 -2.15 7.99
CA ALA A 121 0.45 -3.36 7.82
C ALA A 121 -0.13 -3.81 9.15
N TYR A 122 -1.45 -3.90 9.22
CA TYR A 122 -2.19 -4.33 10.41
C TYR A 122 -2.83 -5.68 10.16
N ILE A 123 -2.96 -6.47 11.22
CA ILE A 123 -3.52 -7.82 11.14
C ILE A 123 -5.05 -7.77 11.13
N LEU A 124 -5.67 -8.30 10.09
CA LEU A 124 -7.10 -8.56 10.06
C LEU A 124 -7.37 -10.06 10.31
N LYS A 125 -6.48 -10.89 9.79
CA LYS A 125 -6.64 -12.33 9.94
C LYS A 125 -5.31 -13.07 9.93
#